data_796931b30f1febf4025fccefbd714978
#
_entry.id   796931b30f1febf4025fccefbd714978
#
_cell.length_a   1.000
_cell.length_b   1.000
_cell.length_c   1.000
_cell.angle_alpha   90.00
_cell.angle_beta   90.00
_cell.angle_gamma   90.00
#
_symmetry.space_group_name_H-M   'P 1'
#
loop_
_entity.id
_entity.type
_entity.pdbx_description
1 polymer ?
#
loop_
_entity_poly.entity_id
_entity_poly.type
_entity_poly.pdbx_seq_one_letter_code
_entity_poly.pdbx_strand_id
1 'polypeptide(L)'
;MKAHYWFILFLWVAVRMEAGGKMAVSPSATEMLLRFQSHDVELASSWVKQREDLNTAFLKSLEPDRLLHNFRVNAGLPSVAKPLEGWESPGVGLRGHFVGHYLSAVSALVERYEDAGLARNLEKVVEGMYACQQAHGNGYLSAFPETDIEVLETRFTGVWAPYYTLHKIMQGLLDVYLRTGNEKAYALSLIHI
;
A
#
# COMPACT_ATOMS: atom_id res chain seq x y z
N MET A 1 -3.20 -54.16 52.71
CA MET A 1 -3.52 -53.07 51.78
C MET A 1 -2.30 -52.90 50.87
N LYS A 2 -2.41 -53.35 49.62
CA LYS A 2 -1.31 -53.34 48.64
C LYS A 2 -1.58 -52.18 47.66
N ALA A 3 -0.77 -51.16 47.65
CA ALA A 3 -0.81 -50.07 46.71
C ALA A 3 -0.15 -50.47 45.40
N HIS A 4 -0.86 -50.44 44.31
CA HIS A 4 -0.36 -50.71 42.96
C HIS A 4 0.08 -49.39 42.33
N TYR A 5 1.37 -49.26 42.17
CA TYR A 5 1.95 -48.15 41.39
C TYR A 5 1.92 -48.50 39.91
N TRP A 6 1.12 -47.78 39.15
CA TRP A 6 1.15 -47.82 37.69
C TRP A 6 2.29 -46.90 37.20
N PHE A 7 3.37 -47.50 36.73
CA PHE A 7 4.41 -46.79 35.98
C PHE A 7 3.89 -46.55 34.56
N ILE A 8 3.57 -45.29 34.24
CA ILE A 8 3.33 -44.83 32.86
C ILE A 8 4.69 -44.60 32.23
N LEU A 9 5.09 -45.50 31.36
CA LEU A 9 6.31 -45.36 30.54
C LEU A 9 5.98 -44.38 29.41
N PHE A 10 6.42 -43.15 29.53
CA PHE A 10 6.42 -42.18 28.42
C PHE A 10 7.51 -42.56 27.43
N LEU A 11 7.13 -43.20 26.32
CA LEU A 11 7.99 -43.44 25.20
C LEU A 11 8.23 -42.11 24.49
N TRP A 12 9.39 -41.48 24.70
CA TRP A 12 9.84 -40.36 23.92
C TRP A 12 10.20 -40.84 22.51
N VAL A 13 9.27 -40.74 21.59
CA VAL A 13 9.57 -40.84 20.15
C VAL A 13 10.24 -39.53 19.77
N ALA A 14 11.55 -39.52 19.74
CA ALA A 14 12.33 -38.45 19.14
C ALA A 14 12.11 -38.53 17.63
N VAL A 15 11.14 -37.78 17.12
CA VAL A 15 11.03 -37.51 15.69
C VAL A 15 12.23 -36.60 15.35
N ARG A 16 13.28 -37.18 14.80
CA ARG A 16 14.30 -36.42 14.08
C ARG A 16 13.59 -35.79 12.90
N MET A 17 13.23 -34.51 13.03
CA MET A 17 13.01 -33.66 11.86
C MET A 17 14.38 -33.52 11.20
N GLU A 18 14.66 -34.33 10.20
CA GLU A 18 15.68 -33.99 9.23
C GLU A 18 15.31 -32.63 8.67
N ALA A 19 16.20 -31.67 8.85
CA ALA A 19 16.07 -30.35 8.25
C ALA A 19 15.80 -30.57 6.77
N GLY A 20 14.57 -30.26 6.34
CA GLY A 20 14.14 -30.44 4.96
C GLY A 20 15.14 -29.78 4.06
N GLY A 21 15.81 -30.59 3.24
CA GLY A 21 16.70 -30.07 2.22
C GLY A 21 15.94 -29.01 1.44
N LYS A 22 16.50 -27.82 1.37
CA LYS A 22 16.00 -26.80 0.45
C LYS A 22 15.90 -27.49 -0.90
N MET A 23 14.70 -27.73 -1.39
CA MET A 23 14.52 -28.14 -2.76
C MET A 23 15.16 -27.07 -3.62
N ALA A 24 16.33 -27.38 -4.15
CA ALA A 24 16.98 -26.54 -5.12
C ALA A 24 16.06 -26.53 -6.35
N VAL A 25 15.28 -25.47 -6.48
CA VAL A 25 14.48 -25.24 -7.69
C VAL A 25 15.48 -25.13 -8.83
N SER A 26 15.35 -26.02 -9.81
CA SER A 26 16.22 -26.01 -10.98
C SER A 26 16.21 -24.60 -11.61
N PRO A 27 17.36 -24.03 -11.97
CA PRO A 27 17.43 -22.72 -12.65
C PRO A 27 16.52 -22.62 -13.87
N SER A 28 16.33 -23.73 -14.61
CA SER A 28 15.43 -23.79 -15.75
C SER A 28 13.94 -23.63 -15.39
N ALA A 29 13.52 -24.12 -14.20
CA ALA A 29 12.14 -23.95 -13.75
C ALA A 29 11.87 -22.51 -13.27
N THR A 30 12.89 -21.82 -12.75
CA THR A 30 12.79 -20.41 -12.35
C THR A 30 12.69 -19.49 -13.57
N GLU A 31 13.44 -19.76 -14.63
CA GLU A 31 13.36 -19.00 -15.89
C GLU A 31 11.99 -19.11 -16.57
N MET A 32 11.33 -20.27 -16.50
CA MET A 32 9.99 -20.45 -17.08
C MET A 32 8.88 -19.66 -16.39
N LEU A 33 9.14 -19.15 -15.18
CA LEU A 33 8.15 -18.42 -14.37
C LEU A 33 8.41 -16.90 -14.34
N LEU A 34 9.36 -16.39 -15.11
CA LEU A 34 9.57 -14.96 -15.24
C LEU A 34 8.37 -14.34 -15.98
N ARG A 35 7.68 -13.43 -15.30
CA ARG A 35 6.63 -12.63 -15.92
C ARG A 35 7.26 -11.55 -16.80
N PHE A 36 6.57 -11.19 -17.86
CA PHE A 36 6.95 -10.03 -18.67
C PHE A 36 7.00 -8.76 -17.81
N GLN A 37 7.97 -7.91 -18.11
CA GLN A 37 7.98 -6.57 -17.56
C GLN A 37 6.93 -5.72 -18.27
N SER A 38 6.50 -4.62 -17.66
CA SER A 38 5.44 -3.77 -18.23
C SER A 38 5.84 -3.17 -19.58
N HIS A 39 7.11 -2.96 -19.84
CA HIS A 39 7.65 -2.45 -21.11
C HIS A 39 7.82 -3.53 -22.20
N ASP A 40 7.76 -4.82 -21.86
CA ASP A 40 7.86 -5.93 -22.83
C ASP A 40 6.55 -6.12 -23.62
N VAL A 41 5.46 -5.49 -23.21
CA VAL A 41 4.14 -5.66 -23.81
C VAL A 41 3.62 -4.31 -24.29
N GLU A 42 3.33 -4.20 -25.58
CA GLU A 42 2.74 -3.00 -26.17
C GLU A 42 1.27 -3.23 -26.54
N LEU A 43 0.41 -2.28 -26.19
CA LEU A 43 -0.99 -2.29 -26.64
C LEU A 43 -1.09 -1.78 -28.06
N ALA A 44 -1.50 -2.65 -28.97
CA ALA A 44 -1.81 -2.23 -30.34
C ALA A 44 -2.99 -1.22 -30.36
N SER A 45 -3.08 -0.46 -31.45
CA SER A 45 -4.20 0.48 -31.67
C SER A 45 -5.54 -0.25 -31.56
N SER A 46 -6.31 0.06 -30.52
CA SER A 46 -7.54 -0.65 -30.15
C SER A 46 -8.38 0.17 -29.20
N TRP A 47 -9.59 -0.29 -28.91
CA TRP A 47 -10.42 0.31 -27.86
C TRP A 47 -9.77 0.20 -26.45
N VAL A 48 -8.97 -0.84 -26.21
CA VAL A 48 -8.21 -1.00 -24.96
C VAL A 48 -7.18 0.12 -24.83
N LYS A 49 -6.40 0.38 -25.89
CA LYS A 49 -5.43 1.48 -25.91
C LYS A 49 -6.10 2.84 -25.69
N GLN A 50 -7.25 3.07 -26.31
CA GLN A 50 -8.02 4.30 -26.10
C GLN A 50 -8.45 4.47 -24.62
N ARG A 51 -8.83 3.38 -23.93
CA ARG A 51 -9.17 3.42 -22.50
C ARG A 51 -7.97 3.70 -21.63
N GLU A 52 -6.82 3.14 -21.97
CA GLU A 52 -5.56 3.46 -21.28
C GLU A 52 -5.19 4.94 -21.43
N ASP A 53 -5.32 5.49 -22.64
CA ASP A 53 -5.02 6.91 -22.90
C ASP A 53 -5.95 7.84 -22.12
N LEU A 54 -7.25 7.54 -22.08
CA LEU A 54 -8.23 8.27 -21.29
C LEU A 54 -7.92 8.20 -19.78
N ASN A 55 -7.56 7.02 -19.29
CA ASN A 55 -7.17 6.84 -17.89
C ASN A 55 -5.90 7.62 -17.57
N THR A 56 -4.91 7.58 -18.44
CA THR A 56 -3.66 8.33 -18.30
C THR A 56 -3.93 9.84 -18.25
N ALA A 57 -4.78 10.34 -19.15
CA ALA A 57 -5.18 11.76 -19.15
C ALA A 57 -5.92 12.14 -17.86
N PHE A 58 -6.81 11.29 -17.37
CA PHE A 58 -7.50 11.49 -16.08
C PHE A 58 -6.51 11.56 -14.92
N LEU A 59 -5.59 10.58 -14.80
CA LEU A 59 -4.60 10.56 -13.73
C LEU A 59 -3.66 11.80 -13.76
N LYS A 60 -3.31 12.29 -14.95
CA LYS A 60 -2.57 13.54 -15.13
C LYS A 60 -3.35 14.78 -14.66
N SER A 61 -4.66 14.77 -14.78
CA SER A 61 -5.52 15.90 -14.37
C SER A 61 -5.71 16.00 -12.84
N LEU A 62 -5.36 14.96 -12.09
CA LEU A 62 -5.48 14.96 -10.65
C LEU A 62 -4.34 15.76 -10.00
N GLU A 63 -4.68 16.84 -9.34
CA GLU A 63 -3.72 17.72 -8.69
C GLU A 63 -3.22 17.10 -7.38
N PRO A 64 -1.87 16.93 -7.20
CA PRO A 64 -1.30 16.37 -5.98
C PRO A 64 -1.78 17.03 -4.68
N ASP A 65 -1.96 18.36 -4.69
CA ASP A 65 -2.42 19.09 -3.51
C ASP A 65 -3.84 18.76 -3.09
N ARG A 66 -4.72 18.41 -4.04
CA ARG A 66 -6.07 17.94 -3.75
C ARG A 66 -6.08 16.52 -3.18
N LEU A 67 -5.22 15.64 -3.72
CA LEU A 67 -5.03 14.28 -3.20
C LEU A 67 -4.53 14.31 -1.75
N LEU A 68 -3.64 15.23 -1.43
CA LEU A 68 -3.01 15.38 -0.11
C LEU A 68 -3.85 16.17 0.89
N HIS A 69 -4.95 16.79 0.48
CA HIS A 69 -5.71 17.71 1.34
C HIS A 69 -6.05 17.09 2.70
N ASN A 70 -6.75 15.97 2.72
CA ASN A 70 -7.19 15.32 3.94
C ASN A 70 -6.03 14.81 4.82
N PHE A 71 -4.92 14.39 4.21
CA PHE A 71 -3.71 13.99 4.94
C PHE A 71 -3.08 15.18 5.65
N ARG A 72 -2.94 16.32 4.96
CA ARG A 72 -2.38 17.55 5.55
C ARG A 72 -3.24 18.07 6.70
N VAL A 73 -4.55 18.12 6.49
CA VAL A 73 -5.49 18.55 7.54
C VAL A 73 -5.39 17.66 8.77
N ASN A 74 -5.34 16.34 8.57
CA ASN A 74 -5.18 15.39 9.66
C ASN A 74 -3.83 15.54 10.40
N ALA A 75 -2.76 15.85 9.66
CA ALA A 75 -1.43 16.09 10.22
C ALA A 75 -1.24 17.50 10.82
N GLY A 76 -2.28 18.34 10.84
CA GLY A 76 -2.18 19.73 11.30
C GLY A 76 -1.40 20.66 10.38
N LEU A 77 -1.16 20.24 9.12
CA LEU A 77 -0.46 21.04 8.12
C LEU A 77 -1.45 21.89 7.30
N PRO A 78 -1.02 23.07 6.83
CA PRO A 78 -1.88 23.92 6.01
C PRO A 78 -2.22 23.27 4.67
N SER A 79 -3.49 23.40 4.26
CA SER A 79 -3.95 22.96 2.94
C SER A 79 -5.04 23.91 2.44
N VAL A 80 -4.75 24.57 1.34
CA VAL A 80 -5.67 25.50 0.66
C VAL A 80 -6.34 24.86 -0.57
N ALA A 81 -5.95 23.64 -0.92
CA ALA A 81 -6.53 22.94 -2.04
C ALA A 81 -7.99 22.56 -1.76
N LYS A 82 -8.83 22.59 -2.79
CA LYS A 82 -10.18 22.07 -2.70
C LYS A 82 -10.12 20.55 -2.47
N PRO A 83 -10.76 19.98 -1.43
CA PRO A 83 -10.77 18.54 -1.21
C PRO A 83 -11.41 17.81 -2.39
N LEU A 84 -11.10 16.51 -2.51
CA LEU A 84 -11.85 15.63 -3.38
C LEU A 84 -13.24 15.39 -2.80
N GLU A 85 -14.16 14.99 -3.66
CA GLU A 85 -15.57 14.76 -3.32
C GLU A 85 -15.89 13.25 -3.23
N GLY A 86 -17.14 12.92 -2.98
CA GLY A 86 -17.61 11.55 -2.88
C GLY A 86 -17.01 10.83 -1.67
N TRP A 87 -16.45 9.66 -1.87
CA TRP A 87 -15.84 8.87 -0.80
C TRP A 87 -14.56 9.47 -0.22
N GLU A 88 -13.96 10.43 -0.91
CA GLU A 88 -12.80 11.20 -0.43
C GLU A 88 -13.19 12.50 0.29
N SER A 89 -14.47 12.80 0.42
CA SER A 89 -14.91 13.99 1.15
C SER A 89 -14.43 13.97 2.61
N PRO A 90 -14.08 15.13 3.19
CA PRO A 90 -13.47 15.22 4.53
C PRO A 90 -14.25 14.54 5.66
N GLY A 91 -15.59 14.44 5.54
CA GLY A 91 -16.43 13.78 6.54
C GLY A 91 -16.66 12.29 6.35
N VAL A 92 -16.08 11.67 5.31
CA VAL A 92 -16.32 10.26 4.98
C VAL A 92 -15.25 9.36 5.59
N GLY A 93 -15.66 8.28 6.26
CA GLY A 93 -14.76 7.33 6.93
C GLY A 93 -13.97 6.40 5.99
N LEU A 94 -13.96 6.67 4.69
CA LEU A 94 -13.17 5.97 3.67
C LEU A 94 -12.12 6.89 3.03
N ARG A 95 -12.11 8.19 3.39
CA ARG A 95 -11.20 9.19 2.81
C ARG A 95 -9.74 8.75 2.92
N GLY A 96 -8.95 9.01 1.88
CA GLY A 96 -7.53 8.66 1.79
C GLY A 96 -7.24 7.37 1.02
N HIS A 97 -8.23 6.48 0.82
CA HIS A 97 -8.00 5.23 0.09
C HIS A 97 -7.63 5.47 -1.38
N PHE A 98 -8.22 6.49 -1.99
CA PHE A 98 -8.01 6.81 -3.41
C PHE A 98 -6.56 7.19 -3.71
N VAL A 99 -5.85 7.81 -2.76
CA VAL A 99 -4.41 8.10 -2.92
C VAL A 99 -3.62 6.83 -3.12
N GLY A 100 -3.93 5.75 -2.38
CA GLY A 100 -3.30 4.46 -2.60
C GLY A 100 -3.53 3.91 -4.01
N HIS A 101 -4.77 3.96 -4.51
CA HIS A 101 -5.08 3.57 -5.89
C HIS A 101 -4.38 4.45 -6.93
N TYR A 102 -4.32 5.76 -6.69
CA TYR A 102 -3.59 6.69 -7.54
C TYR A 102 -2.10 6.33 -7.63
N LEU A 103 -1.45 6.10 -6.49
CA LEU A 103 -0.03 5.72 -6.43
C LEU A 103 0.24 4.42 -7.20
N SER A 104 -0.59 3.38 -7.01
CA SER A 104 -0.47 2.11 -7.75
C SER A 104 -0.62 2.32 -9.26
N ALA A 105 -1.63 3.08 -9.69
CA ALA A 105 -1.89 3.30 -11.11
C ALA A 105 -0.80 4.15 -11.77
N VAL A 106 -0.39 5.25 -11.12
CA VAL A 106 0.60 6.17 -11.68
C VAL A 106 1.99 5.55 -11.71
N SER A 107 2.38 4.79 -10.67
CA SER A 107 3.68 4.09 -10.70
C SER A 107 3.78 3.10 -11.85
N ALA A 108 2.69 2.39 -12.17
CA ALA A 108 2.65 1.48 -13.33
C ALA A 108 2.79 2.22 -14.67
N LEU A 109 2.19 3.40 -14.81
CA LEU A 109 2.34 4.23 -16.01
C LEU A 109 3.73 4.84 -16.13
N VAL A 110 4.33 5.26 -15.00
CA VAL A 110 5.70 5.79 -14.97
C VAL A 110 6.70 4.72 -15.36
N GLU A 111 6.59 3.50 -14.80
CA GLU A 111 7.43 2.36 -15.15
C GLU A 111 7.34 2.06 -16.65
N ARG A 112 6.13 2.10 -17.23
CA ARG A 112 5.89 1.71 -18.62
C ARG A 112 6.29 2.78 -19.64
N TYR A 113 5.97 4.02 -19.37
CA TYR A 113 6.05 5.10 -20.36
C TYR A 113 7.10 6.18 -20.05
N GLU A 114 7.76 6.09 -18.90
CA GLU A 114 8.73 7.08 -18.43
C GLU A 114 8.20 8.53 -18.47
N ASP A 115 6.88 8.71 -18.27
CA ASP A 115 6.21 10.00 -18.36
C ASP A 115 6.66 10.97 -17.25
N ALA A 116 7.46 11.94 -17.63
CA ALA A 116 8.01 12.92 -16.68
C ALA A 116 6.95 13.78 -15.95
N GLY A 117 5.76 13.94 -16.52
CA GLY A 117 4.65 14.66 -15.87
C GLY A 117 4.04 13.84 -14.75
N LEU A 118 3.74 12.57 -15.02
CA LEU A 118 3.26 11.63 -13.99
C LEU A 118 4.31 11.39 -12.93
N ALA A 119 5.58 11.23 -13.30
CA ALA A 119 6.68 11.05 -12.35
C ALA A 119 6.78 12.23 -11.36
N ARG A 120 6.69 13.48 -11.86
CA ARG A 120 6.67 14.66 -10.97
C ARG A 120 5.46 14.71 -10.05
N ASN A 121 4.27 14.33 -10.52
CA ASN A 121 3.08 14.28 -9.69
C ASN A 121 3.19 13.18 -8.62
N LEU A 122 3.70 12.01 -9.01
CA LEU A 122 3.97 10.90 -8.09
C LEU A 122 4.92 11.33 -6.96
N GLU A 123 6.04 11.95 -7.32
CA GLU A 123 7.02 12.45 -6.35
C GLU A 123 6.40 13.48 -5.39
N LYS A 124 5.62 14.42 -5.89
CA LYS A 124 4.92 15.41 -5.04
C LYS A 124 3.97 14.76 -4.05
N VAL A 125 3.27 13.69 -4.45
CA VAL A 125 2.37 12.97 -3.53
C VAL A 125 3.19 12.25 -2.46
N VAL A 126 4.25 11.53 -2.82
CA VAL A 126 5.12 10.84 -1.86
C VAL A 126 5.76 11.83 -0.88
N GLU A 127 6.31 12.95 -1.38
CA GLU A 127 6.91 14.01 -0.52
C GLU A 127 5.87 14.62 0.42
N GLY A 128 4.66 14.87 -0.08
CA GLY A 128 3.57 15.39 0.74
C GLY A 128 3.12 14.43 1.82
N MET A 129 3.05 13.14 1.52
CA MET A 129 2.74 12.10 2.51
C MET A 129 3.85 11.98 3.56
N TYR A 130 5.12 12.06 3.14
CA TYR A 130 6.25 12.08 4.05
C TYR A 130 6.17 13.27 5.01
N ALA A 131 5.89 14.46 4.51
CA ALA A 131 5.72 15.64 5.35
C ALA A 131 4.58 15.46 6.38
N CYS A 132 3.48 14.81 5.98
CA CYS A 132 2.38 14.51 6.90
C CYS A 132 2.80 13.52 8.00
N GLN A 133 3.51 12.45 7.66
CA GLN A 133 4.00 11.49 8.64
C GLN A 133 4.99 12.12 9.62
N GLN A 134 5.90 12.95 9.12
CA GLN A 134 6.84 13.68 9.99
C GLN A 134 6.13 14.64 10.94
N ALA A 135 5.06 15.29 10.49
CA ALA A 135 4.27 16.18 11.32
C ALA A 135 3.51 15.44 12.44
N HIS A 136 3.07 14.21 12.23
CA HIS A 136 2.51 13.35 13.27
C HIS A 136 3.57 12.95 14.31
N GLY A 137 4.80 12.69 13.90
CA GLY A 137 5.94 12.39 14.76
C GLY A 137 5.97 11.01 15.40
N ASN A 138 4.93 10.16 15.16
CA ASN A 138 4.81 8.81 15.70
C ASN A 138 4.80 7.71 14.64
N GLY A 139 5.04 8.07 13.37
CA GLY A 139 5.02 7.14 12.24
C GLY A 139 3.64 6.96 11.60
N TYR A 140 2.57 7.48 12.19
CA TYR A 140 1.22 7.40 11.65
C TYR A 140 1.07 8.17 10.34
N LEU A 141 0.34 7.59 9.40
CA LEU A 141 0.03 8.22 8.11
C LEU A 141 -1.36 7.81 7.63
N SER A 142 -2.32 8.71 7.73
CA SER A 142 -3.66 8.53 7.18
C SER A 142 -4.35 9.86 6.92
N ALA A 143 -5.52 9.81 6.26
CA ALA A 143 -6.37 10.96 6.04
C ALA A 143 -7.41 11.18 7.17
N PHE A 144 -7.42 10.37 8.20
CA PHE A 144 -8.27 10.50 9.40
C PHE A 144 -7.45 10.27 10.67
N PRO A 145 -7.90 10.80 11.83
CA PRO A 145 -7.13 10.74 13.08
C PRO A 145 -6.96 9.31 13.59
N GLU A 146 -5.85 9.05 14.25
CA GLU A 146 -5.53 7.77 14.88
C GLU A 146 -6.61 7.35 15.92
N THR A 147 -7.22 8.32 16.58
CA THR A 147 -8.33 8.10 17.51
C THR A 147 -9.55 7.41 16.88
N ASP A 148 -9.75 7.53 15.58
CA ASP A 148 -10.79 6.81 14.87
C ASP A 148 -10.53 5.29 14.88
N ILE A 149 -9.27 4.88 14.80
CA ILE A 149 -8.84 3.48 14.91
C ILE A 149 -9.02 3.00 16.35
N GLU A 150 -8.58 3.79 17.34
CA GLU A 150 -8.74 3.46 18.77
C GLU A 150 -10.23 3.24 19.14
N VAL A 151 -11.12 4.09 18.63
CA VAL A 151 -12.56 3.94 18.84
C VAL A 151 -13.09 2.67 18.19
N LEU A 152 -12.64 2.36 16.98
CA LEU A 152 -13.03 1.12 16.30
C LEU A 152 -12.58 -0.11 17.08
N GLU A 153 -11.34 -0.15 17.54
CA GLU A 153 -10.76 -1.29 18.27
C GLU A 153 -11.37 -1.50 19.65
N THR A 154 -11.70 -0.41 20.35
CA THR A 154 -12.22 -0.48 21.72
C THR A 154 -13.74 -0.60 21.79
N ARG A 155 -14.47 -0.04 20.83
CA ARG A 155 -15.95 0.06 20.86
C ARG A 155 -16.63 -0.63 19.68
N PHE A 156 -15.87 -1.14 18.71
CA PHE A 156 -16.38 -1.78 17.48
C PHE A 156 -17.38 -0.90 16.70
N THR A 157 -17.17 0.41 16.73
CA THR A 157 -18.01 1.41 16.07
C THR A 157 -17.16 2.59 15.60
N GLY A 158 -17.75 3.50 14.83
CA GLY A 158 -17.13 4.75 14.43
C GLY A 158 -16.82 4.80 12.93
N VAL A 159 -15.56 4.67 12.53
CA VAL A 159 -15.13 4.86 11.15
C VAL A 159 -15.49 3.66 10.26
N TRP A 160 -15.93 3.93 9.04
CA TRP A 160 -16.45 2.91 8.13
C TRP A 160 -15.38 1.88 7.70
N ALA A 161 -14.20 2.24 7.25
CA ALA A 161 -13.24 1.24 6.73
C ALA A 161 -11.78 1.70 6.90
N PRO A 162 -11.29 1.95 8.13
CA PRO A 162 -9.97 2.50 8.35
C PRO A 162 -8.86 1.55 7.89
N TYR A 163 -8.96 0.26 8.19
CA TYR A 163 -7.95 -0.73 7.78
C TYR A 163 -7.89 -0.91 6.26
N TYR A 164 -9.03 -0.82 5.56
CA TYR A 164 -9.04 -0.82 4.11
C TYR A 164 -8.27 0.38 3.56
N THR A 165 -8.51 1.57 4.11
CA THR A 165 -7.80 2.78 3.70
C THR A 165 -6.31 2.66 3.94
N LEU A 166 -5.88 2.23 5.12
CA LEU A 166 -4.46 2.00 5.43
C LEU A 166 -3.83 0.98 4.47
N HIS A 167 -4.52 -0.14 4.24
CA HIS A 167 -4.05 -1.16 3.28
C HIS A 167 -3.84 -0.56 1.88
N LYS A 168 -4.75 0.29 1.39
CA LYS A 168 -4.58 0.93 0.08
C LYS A 168 -3.42 1.91 0.04
N ILE A 169 -3.22 2.69 1.10
CA ILE A 169 -2.07 3.59 1.23
C ILE A 169 -0.76 2.79 1.21
N MET A 170 -0.65 1.77 2.05
CA MET A 170 0.53 0.90 2.13
C MET A 170 0.82 0.23 0.79
N GLN A 171 -0.20 -0.35 0.15
CA GLN A 171 -0.06 -1.01 -1.14
C GLN A 171 0.41 -0.01 -2.22
N GLY A 172 -0.20 1.16 -2.29
CA GLY A 172 0.19 2.18 -3.27
C GLY A 172 1.64 2.64 -3.11
N LEU A 173 2.08 2.86 -1.88
CA LEU A 173 3.46 3.25 -1.58
C LEU A 173 4.45 2.12 -1.91
N LEU A 174 4.10 0.87 -1.59
CA LEU A 174 4.91 -0.28 -1.95
C LEU A 174 5.02 -0.45 -3.47
N ASP A 175 3.93 -0.26 -4.21
CA ASP A 175 3.92 -0.29 -5.68
C ASP A 175 4.84 0.79 -6.28
N VAL A 176 4.86 1.99 -5.68
CA VAL A 176 5.79 3.05 -6.08
C VAL A 176 7.24 2.60 -5.90
N TYR A 177 7.58 2.06 -4.72
CA TYR A 177 8.93 1.55 -4.48
C TYR A 177 9.32 0.46 -5.47
N LEU A 178 8.48 -0.56 -5.64
CA LEU A 178 8.79 -1.72 -6.49
C LEU A 178 8.97 -1.35 -7.97
N ARG A 179 8.33 -0.27 -8.44
CA ARG A 179 8.35 0.15 -9.85
C ARG A 179 9.34 1.27 -10.14
N THR A 180 9.63 2.12 -9.16
CA THR A 180 10.46 3.31 -9.37
C THR A 180 11.73 3.35 -8.52
N GLY A 181 11.88 2.44 -7.57
CA GLY A 181 13.00 2.42 -6.62
C GLY A 181 12.95 3.56 -5.59
N ASN A 182 11.80 4.21 -5.37
CA ASN A 182 11.67 5.31 -4.43
C ASN A 182 11.72 4.81 -2.97
N GLU A 183 12.89 4.92 -2.34
CA GLU A 183 13.15 4.47 -0.96
C GLU A 183 12.27 5.17 0.08
N LYS A 184 11.87 6.42 -0.16
CA LYS A 184 10.96 7.14 0.73
C LYS A 184 9.57 6.51 0.70
N ALA A 185 9.08 6.11 -0.46
CA ALA A 185 7.81 5.40 -0.57
C ALA A 185 7.87 4.04 0.16
N TYR A 186 9.01 3.33 0.09
CA TYR A 186 9.19 2.11 0.88
C TYR A 186 9.11 2.38 2.38
N ALA A 187 9.86 3.35 2.89
CA ALA A 187 9.83 3.72 4.31
C ALA A 187 8.41 4.10 4.79
N LEU A 188 7.67 4.86 3.96
CA LEU A 188 6.28 5.22 4.22
C LEU A 188 5.31 4.04 4.16
N SER A 189 5.59 3.02 3.35
CA SER A 189 4.73 1.83 3.25
C SER A 189 4.72 1.00 4.53
N LEU A 190 5.70 1.21 5.42
CA LEU A 190 5.81 0.58 6.73
C LEU A 190 5.08 1.42 7.80
N ILE A 191 3.84 1.82 7.53
CA ILE A 191 3.02 2.60 8.46
C ILE A 191 2.84 1.80 9.74
N HIS A 192 3.23 2.42 10.88
CA HIS A 192 3.00 1.85 12.20
C HIS A 192 1.72 2.45 12.79
N ILE A 193 0.86 1.58 13.25
CA ILE A 193 -0.37 1.89 13.98
C ILE A 193 -0.14 1.60 15.45
#